data_9a337991707b0b50d51b3097288d0373
#
_entry.id   9a337991707b0b50d51b3097288d0373
#
_cell.length_a   1.000
_cell.length_b   1.000
_cell.length_c   1.000
_cell.angle_alpha   90.00
_cell.angle_beta   90.00
_cell.angle_gamma   90.00
#
_symmetry.space_group_name_H-M   'P 1'
#
loop_
_entity.id
_entity.type
_entity.pdbx_description
1 polymer ?
#
loop_
_entity_poly.entity_id
_entity_poly.type
_entity_poly.pdbx_seq_one_letter_code
_entity_poly.pdbx_strand_id
1 'polypeptide(L)'
;DAAAYADWCRRFDLPENKKYGDYSTGMKMKQCLAVALSHHPKLLLLDEATSGLDPVVRDELIDLLLDFVRDENHAILISSHIVSDLEKLCDTIAFLHKGKLLLCEDKDTLREEYALWHGTAGQLEELDKNAIVSRRVTAYGAEALVKRELVPAGSTLTPVSIEELFVLMVKGENVR
;
A
#
# COMPACT_ATOMS: atom_id res chain seq x y z
N ASP A 1 26.08 8.64 -13.05
CA ASP A 1 27.24 7.75 -13.25
C ASP A 1 26.97 6.80 -14.43
N ALA A 2 27.68 6.99 -15.56
CA ALA A 2 27.47 6.20 -16.77
C ALA A 2 27.83 4.70 -16.60
N ALA A 3 28.81 4.40 -15.78
CA ALA A 3 29.20 3.02 -15.51
C ALA A 3 28.14 2.30 -14.66
N ALA A 4 27.62 2.97 -13.63
CA ALA A 4 26.52 2.45 -12.82
C ALA A 4 25.24 2.26 -13.65
N TYR A 5 24.93 3.20 -14.55
CA TYR A 5 23.80 3.05 -15.46
C TYR A 5 23.93 1.82 -16.37
N ALA A 6 25.12 1.62 -17.00
CA ALA A 6 25.37 0.46 -17.84
C ALA A 6 25.27 -0.85 -17.05
N ASP A 7 25.71 -0.85 -15.78
CA ASP A 7 25.56 -2.01 -14.89
C ASP A 7 24.08 -2.32 -14.58
N TRP A 8 23.28 -1.31 -14.25
CA TRP A 8 21.85 -1.49 -14.04
C TRP A 8 21.11 -1.97 -15.29
N CYS A 9 21.47 -1.44 -16.49
CA CYS A 9 20.91 -1.94 -17.75
C CYS A 9 21.18 -3.43 -17.96
N ARG A 10 22.39 -3.90 -17.64
CA ARG A 10 22.73 -5.33 -17.70
C ARG A 10 21.94 -6.16 -16.68
N ARG A 11 21.85 -5.69 -15.44
CA ARG A 11 21.08 -6.37 -14.36
C ARG A 11 19.59 -6.50 -14.71
N PHE A 12 19.04 -5.54 -15.40
CA PHE A 12 17.65 -5.53 -15.86
C PHE A 12 17.43 -6.25 -17.20
N ASP A 13 18.48 -6.80 -17.79
CA ASP A 13 18.46 -7.44 -19.13
C ASP A 13 17.83 -6.52 -20.20
N LEU A 14 18.20 -5.24 -20.18
CA LEU A 14 17.71 -4.27 -21.14
C LEU A 14 18.51 -4.39 -22.45
N PRO A 15 17.83 -4.51 -23.62
CA PRO A 15 18.51 -4.68 -24.91
C PRO A 15 19.22 -3.41 -25.35
N GLU A 16 20.49 -3.52 -25.68
CA GLU A 16 21.33 -2.38 -26.10
C GLU A 16 20.90 -1.76 -27.45
N ASN A 17 20.33 -2.56 -28.35
CA ASN A 17 20.07 -2.16 -29.73
C ASN A 17 18.57 -1.90 -30.01
N LYS A 18 17.73 -1.76 -28.98
CA LYS A 18 16.29 -1.52 -29.13
C LYS A 18 15.97 -0.06 -28.83
N LYS A 19 15.18 0.59 -29.69
CA LYS A 19 14.74 1.96 -29.43
C LYS A 19 13.78 2.00 -28.25
N TYR A 20 13.85 3.06 -27.44
CA TYR A 20 12.97 3.24 -26.27
C TYR A 20 11.48 3.20 -26.64
N GLY A 21 11.10 3.68 -27.82
CA GLY A 21 9.73 3.61 -28.32
C GLY A 21 9.17 2.19 -28.45
N ASP A 22 10.06 1.21 -28.68
CA ASP A 22 9.70 -0.19 -28.87
C ASP A 22 9.78 -1.00 -27.56
N TYR A 23 10.11 -0.36 -26.44
CA TYR A 23 10.13 -1.00 -25.12
C TYR A 23 8.73 -1.32 -24.62
N SER A 24 8.58 -2.48 -23.99
CA SER A 24 7.37 -2.79 -23.20
C SER A 24 7.26 -1.85 -22.00
N THR A 25 6.10 -1.79 -21.37
CA THR A 25 5.89 -1.02 -20.14
C THR A 25 6.90 -1.41 -19.06
N GLY A 26 7.12 -2.72 -18.85
CA GLY A 26 8.11 -3.22 -17.90
C GLY A 26 9.53 -2.81 -18.24
N MET A 27 9.94 -2.89 -19.52
CA MET A 27 11.27 -2.43 -19.95
C MET A 27 11.45 -0.92 -19.75
N LYS A 28 10.43 -0.11 -20.00
CA LYS A 28 10.46 1.34 -19.75
C LYS A 28 10.63 1.63 -18.26
N MET A 29 9.92 0.91 -17.40
CA MET A 29 10.05 1.04 -15.95
C MET A 29 11.45 0.64 -15.48
N LYS A 30 11.96 -0.52 -15.90
CA LYS A 30 13.32 -0.97 -15.60
C LYS A 30 14.37 0.08 -16.03
N GLN A 31 14.20 0.71 -17.20
CA GLN A 31 15.11 1.76 -17.64
C GLN A 31 15.01 3.03 -16.78
N CYS A 32 13.81 3.47 -16.42
CA CYS A 32 13.63 4.60 -15.50
C CYS A 32 14.34 4.35 -14.16
N LEU A 33 14.22 3.13 -13.62
CA LEU A 33 14.93 2.74 -12.40
C LEU A 33 16.44 2.68 -12.60
N ALA A 34 16.93 2.16 -13.74
CA ALA A 34 18.36 2.16 -14.04
C ALA A 34 18.93 3.59 -14.00
N VAL A 35 18.20 4.56 -14.58
CA VAL A 35 18.56 5.98 -14.49
C VAL A 35 18.57 6.47 -13.05
N ALA A 36 17.49 6.25 -12.30
CA ALA A 36 17.37 6.72 -10.93
C ALA A 36 18.47 6.13 -10.01
N LEU A 37 18.68 4.82 -10.08
CA LEU A 37 19.65 4.11 -9.25
C LEU A 37 21.12 4.42 -9.63
N SER A 38 21.37 4.82 -10.88
CA SER A 38 22.73 5.19 -11.32
C SER A 38 23.31 6.45 -10.67
N HIS A 39 22.48 7.20 -9.95
CA HIS A 39 22.89 8.37 -9.18
C HIS A 39 23.20 8.06 -7.71
N HIS A 40 23.16 6.80 -7.31
CA HIS A 40 23.35 6.35 -5.92
C HIS A 40 22.46 7.12 -4.93
N PRO A 41 21.14 7.16 -5.17
CA PRO A 41 20.22 7.92 -4.34
C PRO A 41 20.09 7.30 -2.95
N LYS A 42 19.90 8.14 -1.93
CA LYS A 42 19.48 7.70 -0.60
C LYS A 42 17.97 7.60 -0.49
N LEU A 43 17.24 8.34 -1.31
CA LEU A 43 15.78 8.35 -1.34
C LEU A 43 15.29 8.14 -2.78
N LEU A 44 14.45 7.13 -2.98
CA LEU A 44 13.69 6.92 -4.21
C LEU A 44 12.27 7.46 -4.05
N LEU A 45 11.83 8.26 -5.02
CA LEU A 45 10.46 8.72 -5.13
C LEU A 45 9.82 8.01 -6.32
N LEU A 46 8.81 7.18 -6.05
CA LEU A 46 8.18 6.32 -7.05
C LEU A 46 6.68 6.61 -7.11
N ASP A 47 6.22 7.04 -8.28
CA ASP A 47 4.80 7.30 -8.52
C ASP A 47 4.23 6.21 -9.42
N GLU A 48 3.31 5.39 -8.87
CA GLU A 48 2.64 4.28 -9.55
C GLU A 48 3.61 3.30 -10.27
N ALA A 49 4.78 3.05 -9.67
CA ALA A 49 5.89 2.34 -10.31
C ALA A 49 5.56 0.88 -10.71
N THR A 50 4.60 0.24 -10.05
CA THR A 50 4.17 -1.13 -10.32
C THR A 50 2.95 -1.22 -11.25
N SER A 51 2.35 -0.07 -11.57
CA SER A 51 1.11 -0.01 -12.36
C SER A 51 1.32 -0.46 -13.80
N GLY A 52 0.43 -1.32 -14.29
CA GLY A 52 0.46 -1.81 -15.68
C GLY A 52 1.62 -2.78 -16.00
N LEU A 53 2.34 -3.25 -14.98
CA LEU A 53 3.33 -4.31 -15.14
C LEU A 53 2.65 -5.68 -15.09
N ASP A 54 3.19 -6.64 -15.83
CA ASP A 54 2.80 -8.04 -15.65
C ASP A 54 3.26 -8.55 -14.26
N PRO A 55 2.64 -9.61 -13.73
CA PRO A 55 2.91 -10.08 -12.38
C PRO A 55 4.38 -10.46 -12.12
N VAL A 56 5.09 -10.99 -13.13
CA VAL A 56 6.48 -11.43 -12.97
C VAL A 56 7.40 -10.22 -12.84
N VAL A 57 7.29 -9.26 -13.77
CA VAL A 57 8.09 -8.02 -13.74
C VAL A 57 7.78 -7.21 -12.49
N ARG A 58 6.53 -7.23 -12.01
CA ARG A 58 6.14 -6.57 -10.77
C ARG A 58 6.83 -7.18 -9.55
N ASP A 59 6.86 -8.50 -9.45
CA ASP A 59 7.49 -9.20 -8.33
C ASP A 59 9.01 -8.98 -8.33
N GLU A 60 9.67 -9.07 -9.50
CA GLU A 60 11.09 -8.70 -9.66
C GLU A 60 11.38 -7.27 -9.21
N LEU A 61 10.47 -6.32 -9.51
CA LEU A 61 10.62 -4.93 -9.09
C LEU A 61 10.49 -4.78 -7.57
N ILE A 62 9.52 -5.44 -6.94
CA ILE A 62 9.33 -5.41 -5.48
C ILE A 62 10.57 -5.97 -4.79
N ASP A 63 11.10 -7.11 -5.25
CA ASP A 63 12.31 -7.71 -4.69
C ASP A 63 13.52 -6.76 -4.79
N LEU A 64 13.68 -6.07 -5.91
CA LEU A 64 14.74 -5.09 -6.08
C LEU A 64 14.59 -3.90 -5.12
N LEU A 65 13.37 -3.41 -4.93
CA LEU A 65 13.09 -2.31 -4.01
C LEU A 65 13.32 -2.73 -2.55
N LEU A 66 12.95 -3.96 -2.19
CA LEU A 66 13.26 -4.56 -0.88
C LEU A 66 14.78 -4.66 -0.66
N ASP A 67 15.54 -5.08 -1.68
CA ASP A 67 17.00 -5.10 -1.61
C ASP A 67 17.60 -3.69 -1.43
N PHE A 68 17.02 -2.69 -2.09
CA PHE A 68 17.47 -1.31 -1.97
C PHE A 68 17.32 -0.76 -0.55
N VAL A 69 16.23 -1.06 0.15
CA VAL A 69 15.97 -0.58 1.52
C VAL A 69 16.65 -1.42 2.61
N ARG A 70 17.36 -2.49 2.27
CA ARG A 70 18.18 -3.23 3.25
C ARG A 70 19.32 -2.39 3.83
N ASP A 71 19.82 -1.41 3.08
CA ASP A 71 20.72 -0.40 3.62
C ASP A 71 19.90 0.64 4.38
N GLU A 72 20.10 0.74 5.68
CA GLU A 72 19.39 1.67 6.58
C GLU A 72 19.54 3.15 6.19
N ASN A 73 20.50 3.48 5.33
CA ASN A 73 20.66 4.82 4.78
C ASN A 73 19.78 5.09 3.57
N HIS A 74 19.07 4.10 3.07
CA HIS A 74 18.17 4.21 1.93
C HIS A 74 16.71 4.24 2.38
N ALA A 75 15.90 4.98 1.63
CA ALA A 75 14.47 5.06 1.84
C ALA A 75 13.70 5.11 0.53
N ILE A 76 12.45 4.67 0.55
CA ILE A 76 11.54 4.75 -0.59
C ILE A 76 10.26 5.46 -0.14
N LEU A 77 9.81 6.42 -0.95
CA LEU A 77 8.47 6.95 -0.89
C LEU A 77 7.76 6.54 -2.19
N ILE A 78 6.75 5.70 -2.05
CA ILE A 78 6.02 5.14 -3.20
C ILE A 78 4.54 5.47 -3.11
N SER A 79 3.94 5.90 -4.23
CA SER A 79 2.49 5.91 -4.40
C SER A 79 2.06 4.69 -5.21
N SER A 80 0.96 4.06 -4.84
CA SER A 80 0.33 2.98 -5.61
C SER A 80 -1.14 2.83 -5.24
N HIS A 81 -1.96 2.41 -6.20
CA HIS A 81 -3.32 1.93 -5.96
C HIS A 81 -3.37 0.41 -5.76
N ILE A 82 -2.24 -0.28 -5.87
CA ILE A 82 -2.11 -1.72 -5.66
C ILE A 82 -1.66 -1.96 -4.22
N VAL A 83 -2.62 -2.12 -3.33
CA VAL A 83 -2.37 -2.19 -1.88
C VAL A 83 -1.46 -3.37 -1.50
N SER A 84 -1.59 -4.50 -2.19
CA SER A 84 -0.73 -5.67 -1.94
C SER A 84 0.77 -5.41 -2.13
N ASP A 85 1.13 -4.50 -3.04
CA ASP A 85 2.53 -4.12 -3.25
C ASP A 85 3.03 -3.26 -2.09
N LEU A 86 2.19 -2.32 -1.63
CA LEU A 86 2.50 -1.48 -0.47
C LEU A 86 2.64 -2.32 0.80
N GLU A 87 1.76 -3.31 1.00
CA GLU A 87 1.83 -4.23 2.15
C GLU A 87 3.12 -5.03 2.19
N LYS A 88 3.66 -5.40 1.02
CA LYS A 88 4.95 -6.11 0.93
C LYS A 88 6.14 -5.19 1.19
N LEU A 89 6.12 -3.98 0.62
CA LEU A 89 7.29 -3.09 0.54
C LEU A 89 7.38 -2.08 1.68
N CYS A 90 6.24 -1.55 2.16
CA CYS A 90 6.23 -0.41 3.06
C CYS A 90 6.02 -0.83 4.52
N ASP A 91 6.69 -0.14 5.44
CA ASP A 91 6.44 -0.26 6.88
C ASP A 91 5.32 0.73 7.29
N THR A 92 5.36 1.95 6.76
CA THR A 92 4.36 2.99 7.03
C THR A 92 3.42 3.18 5.85
N ILE A 93 2.13 3.27 6.12
CA ILE A 93 1.06 3.48 5.15
C ILE A 93 0.39 4.83 5.39
N ALA A 94 0.25 5.60 4.31
CA ALA A 94 -0.47 6.87 4.32
C ALA A 94 -1.68 6.81 3.38
N PHE A 95 -2.88 7.11 3.88
CA PHE A 95 -4.10 7.17 3.09
C PHE A 95 -4.40 8.59 2.65
N LEU A 96 -4.39 8.81 1.32
CA LEU A 96 -4.76 10.07 0.70
C LEU A 96 -6.11 9.95 -0.01
N HIS A 97 -7.05 10.85 0.31
CA HIS A 97 -8.33 10.91 -0.37
C HIS A 97 -8.79 12.36 -0.56
N LYS A 98 -9.15 12.72 -1.79
CA LYS A 98 -9.60 14.09 -2.15
C LYS A 98 -8.70 15.20 -1.61
N GLY A 99 -7.38 15.00 -1.72
CA GLY A 99 -6.37 15.97 -1.26
C GLY A 99 -6.19 16.06 0.25
N LYS A 100 -6.74 15.13 1.01
CA LYS A 100 -6.59 15.06 2.48
C LYS A 100 -5.86 13.80 2.88
N LEU A 101 -4.94 13.93 3.82
CA LEU A 101 -4.35 12.80 4.53
C LEU A 101 -5.36 12.31 5.56
N LEU A 102 -5.87 11.09 5.39
CA LEU A 102 -6.82 10.47 6.29
C LEU A 102 -6.12 9.79 7.47
N LEU A 103 -4.97 9.16 7.19
CA LEU A 103 -4.21 8.34 8.11
C LEU A 103 -2.75 8.27 7.64
N CYS A 104 -1.82 8.19 8.57
CA CYS A 104 -0.41 7.87 8.31
C CYS A 104 0.13 7.14 9.53
N GLU A 105 0.35 5.82 9.40
CA GLU A 105 0.72 4.97 10.53
C GLU A 105 1.50 3.74 10.05
N ASP A 106 2.21 3.09 10.96
CA ASP A 106 2.82 1.78 10.76
C ASP A 106 1.77 0.72 10.41
N LYS A 107 2.06 -0.14 9.43
CA LYS A 107 1.09 -1.12 8.92
C LYS A 107 0.67 -2.18 9.96
N ASP A 108 1.61 -2.57 10.83
CA ASP A 108 1.34 -3.58 11.85
C ASP A 108 0.50 -2.96 12.98
N THR A 109 0.78 -1.70 13.35
CA THR A 109 -0.07 -0.90 14.25
C THR A 109 -1.49 -0.80 13.71
N LEU A 110 -1.66 -0.52 12.39
CA LEU A 110 -2.99 -0.47 11.78
C LEU A 110 -3.76 -1.79 11.90
N ARG A 111 -3.08 -2.92 11.73
CA ARG A 111 -3.69 -4.26 11.86
C ARG A 111 -4.02 -4.61 13.31
N GLU A 112 -3.27 -4.09 14.26
CA GLU A 112 -3.52 -4.28 15.69
C GLU A 112 -4.63 -3.40 16.21
N GLU A 113 -4.68 -2.14 15.83
CA GLU A 113 -5.65 -1.15 16.32
C GLU A 113 -7.04 -1.35 15.75
N TYR A 114 -7.17 -1.77 14.47
CA TYR A 114 -8.44 -1.85 13.78
C TYR A 114 -8.92 -3.29 13.60
N ALA A 115 -10.24 -3.45 13.58
CA ALA A 115 -10.90 -4.70 13.25
C ALA A 115 -12.23 -4.45 12.52
N LEU A 116 -12.69 -5.46 11.81
CA LEU A 116 -14.05 -5.50 11.30
C LEU A 116 -14.95 -6.20 12.32
N TRP A 117 -15.90 -5.44 12.84
CA TRP A 117 -16.94 -5.94 13.73
C TRP A 117 -18.15 -6.42 12.92
N HIS A 118 -18.75 -7.53 13.35
CA HIS A 118 -19.93 -8.12 12.74
C HIS A 118 -21.05 -8.32 13.76
N GLY A 119 -22.28 -7.98 13.38
CA GLY A 119 -23.44 -8.17 14.21
C GLY A 119 -24.74 -7.78 13.55
N THR A 120 -25.79 -7.57 14.35
CA THR A 120 -27.06 -7.02 13.90
C THR A 120 -27.07 -5.50 13.97
N ALA A 121 -28.00 -4.86 13.28
CA ALA A 121 -28.17 -3.41 13.37
C ALA A 121 -28.45 -2.93 14.81
N GLY A 122 -29.20 -3.71 15.59
CA GLY A 122 -29.48 -3.40 17.01
C GLY A 122 -28.20 -3.45 17.86
N GLN A 123 -27.37 -4.47 17.67
CA GLN A 123 -26.10 -4.59 18.39
C GLN A 123 -25.10 -3.48 18.01
N LEU A 124 -25.14 -3.02 16.75
CA LEU A 124 -24.31 -1.91 16.30
C LEU A 124 -24.63 -0.60 17.05
N GLU A 125 -25.91 -0.35 17.35
CA GLU A 125 -26.33 0.86 18.09
C GLU A 125 -25.96 0.80 19.60
N GLU A 126 -25.63 -0.39 20.10
CA GLU A 126 -25.18 -0.59 21.50
C GLU A 126 -23.66 -0.35 21.64
N LEU A 127 -22.91 -0.32 20.54
CA LEU A 127 -21.47 -0.04 20.57
C LEU A 127 -21.18 1.42 20.93
N ASP A 128 -20.07 1.64 21.61
CA ASP A 128 -19.55 2.99 21.83
C ASP A 128 -19.29 3.68 20.47
N LYS A 129 -19.89 4.84 20.27
CA LYS A 129 -19.70 5.63 19.04
C LYS A 129 -18.24 6.01 18.79
N ASN A 130 -17.44 6.13 19.84
CA ASN A 130 -16.01 6.40 19.72
C ASN A 130 -15.22 5.19 19.21
N ALA A 131 -15.77 3.99 19.39
CA ALA A 131 -15.17 2.77 18.84
C ALA A 131 -15.39 2.65 17.33
N ILE A 132 -16.47 3.24 16.80
CA ILE A 132 -16.88 3.09 15.40
C ILE A 132 -16.22 4.16 14.54
N VAL A 133 -15.37 3.74 13.62
CA VAL A 133 -14.73 4.61 12.60
C VAL A 133 -15.66 4.81 11.40
N SER A 134 -16.23 3.71 10.92
CA SER A 134 -17.24 3.71 9.87
C SER A 134 -18.14 2.48 9.99
N ARG A 135 -19.34 2.56 9.42
CA ARG A 135 -20.33 1.49 9.49
C ARG A 135 -20.97 1.22 8.13
N ARG A 136 -21.44 0.01 7.97
CA ARG A 136 -22.24 -0.41 6.82
C ARG A 136 -23.34 -1.36 7.30
N VAL A 137 -24.60 -0.99 7.06
CA VAL A 137 -25.75 -1.85 7.34
C VAL A 137 -26.25 -2.43 6.04
N THR A 138 -26.51 -3.74 6.01
CA THR A 138 -27.01 -4.49 4.88
C THR A 138 -28.26 -5.26 5.27
N ALA A 139 -28.94 -5.87 4.29
CA ALA A 139 -30.09 -6.73 4.55
C ALA A 139 -29.74 -8.01 5.36
N TYR A 140 -28.45 -8.35 5.45
CA TYR A 140 -27.96 -9.58 6.09
C TYR A 140 -27.31 -9.32 7.46
N GLY A 141 -27.14 -8.07 7.85
CA GLY A 141 -26.51 -7.70 9.13
C GLY A 141 -25.83 -6.34 9.06
N ALA A 142 -25.06 -6.05 10.08
CA ALA A 142 -24.27 -4.83 10.18
C ALA A 142 -22.78 -5.17 10.32
N GLU A 143 -21.95 -4.37 9.67
CA GLU A 143 -20.50 -4.40 9.76
C GLU A 143 -20.00 -3.01 10.16
N ALA A 144 -18.96 -2.95 10.97
CA ALA A 144 -18.33 -1.69 11.32
C ALA A 144 -16.80 -1.86 11.39
N LEU A 145 -16.10 -0.86 10.87
CA LEU A 145 -14.70 -0.68 11.17
C LEU A 145 -14.60 -0.08 12.56
N VAL A 146 -13.92 -0.78 13.47
CA VAL A 146 -13.85 -0.39 14.87
C VAL A 146 -12.41 -0.32 15.36
N LYS A 147 -12.19 0.50 16.39
CA LYS A 147 -10.98 0.44 17.21
C LYS A 147 -11.11 -0.70 18.21
N ARG A 148 -10.23 -1.69 18.10
CA ARG A 148 -10.27 -2.93 18.90
C ARG A 148 -10.35 -2.68 20.40
N GLU A 149 -9.57 -1.75 20.90
CA GLU A 149 -9.45 -1.44 22.33
C GLU A 149 -10.75 -0.91 22.95
N LEU A 150 -11.65 -0.33 22.14
CA LEU A 150 -12.90 0.28 22.58
C LEU A 150 -14.11 -0.63 22.43
N VAL A 151 -13.93 -1.84 21.91
CA VAL A 151 -15.02 -2.81 21.68
C VAL A 151 -15.14 -3.76 22.87
N PRO A 152 -16.37 -4.06 23.36
CA PRO A 152 -16.58 -4.98 24.48
C PRO A 152 -16.01 -6.37 24.24
N ALA A 153 -15.46 -6.99 25.29
CA ALA A 153 -14.96 -8.36 25.25
C ALA A 153 -16.08 -9.33 24.82
N GLY A 154 -15.75 -10.26 23.92
CA GLY A 154 -16.72 -11.23 23.38
C GLY A 154 -17.41 -10.76 22.09
N SER A 155 -17.12 -9.57 21.58
CA SER A 155 -17.59 -9.13 20.28
C SER A 155 -17.00 -9.97 19.14
N THR A 156 -17.79 -10.19 18.09
CA THR A 156 -17.32 -10.90 16.88
C THR A 156 -16.47 -9.95 16.04
N LEU A 157 -15.15 -10.14 16.10
CA LEU A 157 -14.16 -9.36 15.36
C LEU A 157 -13.42 -10.24 14.37
N THR A 158 -13.20 -9.72 13.15
CA THR A 158 -12.28 -10.31 12.17
C THR A 158 -11.15 -9.33 11.84
N PRO A 159 -9.96 -9.83 11.46
CA PRO A 159 -8.89 -8.98 10.94
C PRO A 159 -9.39 -8.17 9.75
N VAL A 160 -8.91 -6.95 9.62
CA VAL A 160 -9.16 -6.07 8.48
C VAL A 160 -7.87 -5.95 7.66
N SER A 161 -7.96 -6.08 6.33
CA SER A 161 -6.84 -5.80 5.44
C SER A 161 -6.63 -4.29 5.27
N ILE A 162 -5.44 -3.88 4.86
CA ILE A 162 -5.15 -2.45 4.59
C ILE A 162 -6.08 -1.90 3.48
N GLU A 163 -6.41 -2.72 2.47
CA GLU A 163 -7.35 -2.35 1.42
C GLU A 163 -8.77 -2.12 1.95
N GLU A 164 -9.28 -3.06 2.76
CA GLU A 164 -10.61 -2.93 3.37
C GLU A 164 -10.67 -1.74 4.32
N LEU A 165 -9.61 -1.51 5.11
CA LEU A 165 -9.48 -0.37 6.00
C LEU A 165 -9.66 0.95 5.22
N PHE A 166 -8.91 1.11 4.10
CA PHE A 166 -9.03 2.29 3.24
C PHE A 166 -10.44 2.44 2.66
N VAL A 167 -11.00 1.36 2.10
CA VAL A 167 -12.34 1.39 1.50
C VAL A 167 -13.40 1.77 2.51
N LEU A 168 -13.34 1.22 3.72
CA LEU A 168 -14.29 1.52 4.79
C LEU A 168 -14.14 2.94 5.30
N MET A 169 -12.92 3.47 5.42
CA MET A 169 -12.70 4.88 5.80
C MET A 169 -13.24 5.86 4.76
N VAL A 170 -13.19 5.50 3.46
CA VAL A 170 -13.60 6.38 2.36
C VAL A 170 -15.09 6.28 2.04
N LYS A 171 -15.65 5.06 2.04
CA LYS A 171 -17.02 4.77 1.57
C LYS A 171 -18.01 4.48 2.72
N GLY A 172 -17.53 4.17 3.91
CA GLY A 172 -18.38 3.91 5.05
C GLY A 172 -19.12 5.19 5.52
N GLU A 173 -20.29 5.02 6.12
CA GLU A 173 -20.96 6.11 6.81
C GLU A 173 -20.13 6.48 8.05
N ASN A 174 -19.44 7.62 7.98
CA ASN A 174 -18.66 8.12 9.12
C ASN A 174 -19.60 8.52 10.25
N VAL A 175 -19.36 7.97 11.44
CA VAL A 175 -20.07 8.31 12.68
C VAL A 175 -19.32 9.48 13.36
N ARG A 176 -19.27 10.64 12.69
CA ARG A 176 -18.80 11.89 13.31
C ARG A 176 -19.95 12.85 13.49
#